data_56e936eacde6eeb8dd2b2e20596e497e
#
_entry.id   56e936eacde6eeb8dd2b2e20596e497e
#
_cell.length_a   1.000
_cell.length_b   1.000
_cell.length_c   1.000
_cell.angle_alpha   90.00
_cell.angle_beta   90.00
_cell.angle_gamma   90.00
#
_symmetry.space_group_name_H-M   'P 1'
#
loop_
_entity.id
_entity.type
_entity.pdbx_description
1 polymer ?
#
loop_
_entity_poly.entity_id
_entity_poly.type
_entity_poly.pdbx_seq_one_letter_code
_entity_poly.pdbx_strand_id
1 'polypeptide(L)'
;EKLKSKGCPKVVVYDLARDDMSQALSDAFRYSKLVLATTTYNAGIYPFMNDFITRLAEHNFQNRTVGLIENGSWAPLAAKVMKNMLSECKKINWLDTTVKIMSAVNQENRDQMEAMASELCKEYIAKNDELANKNDMTALFRIGYGLYVVTSNDGKKDNGLIVNTVTQLTDRKSTR
;
A
#
# COMPACT_ATOMS: atom_id res chain seq x y z
N GLU A 1 -1.06 9.30 -4.00
CA GLU A 1 -2.35 9.84 -3.53
C GLU A 1 -3.46 8.80 -3.66
N LYS A 2 -3.75 8.23 -4.87
CA LYS A 2 -4.85 7.27 -5.12
C LYS A 2 -4.82 6.03 -4.22
N LEU A 3 -3.66 5.44 -3.95
CA LEU A 3 -3.54 4.30 -3.03
C LEU A 3 -3.89 4.68 -1.59
N LYS A 4 -3.46 5.86 -1.14
CA LYS A 4 -3.77 6.36 0.21
C LYS A 4 -5.27 6.65 0.35
N SER A 5 -5.91 7.25 -0.65
CA SER A 5 -7.36 7.50 -0.64
C SER A 5 -8.21 6.23 -0.60
N LYS A 6 -7.67 5.10 -1.06
CA LYS A 6 -8.33 3.77 -1.01
C LYS A 6 -8.00 2.97 0.27
N GLY A 7 -7.41 3.62 1.27
CA GLY A 7 -7.15 3.00 2.56
C GLY A 7 -5.85 2.19 2.64
N CYS A 8 -4.93 2.34 1.68
CA CYS A 8 -3.62 1.71 1.79
C CYS A 8 -2.84 2.35 2.97
N PRO A 9 -2.47 1.57 4.00
CA PRO A 9 -1.95 2.13 5.26
C PRO A 9 -0.57 2.76 5.09
N LYS A 10 0.24 2.26 4.17
CA LYS A 10 1.58 2.77 3.90
C LYS A 10 1.95 2.63 2.44
N VAL A 11 2.40 3.72 1.85
CA VAL A 11 2.92 3.76 0.48
C VAL A 11 4.28 4.45 0.53
N VAL A 12 5.30 3.77 0.03
CA VAL A 12 6.64 4.31 -0.16
C VAL A 12 6.92 4.41 -1.66
N VAL A 13 7.58 5.44 -2.09
CA VAL A 13 7.92 5.68 -3.50
C VAL A 13 9.42 5.97 -3.58
N TYR A 14 10.07 5.34 -4.53
CA TYR A 14 11.49 5.55 -4.84
C TYR A 14 11.68 5.99 -6.28
N ASP A 15 12.53 6.98 -6.48
CA ASP A 15 13.12 7.31 -7.77
C ASP A 15 14.49 6.62 -7.85
N LEU A 16 14.57 5.50 -8.56
CA LEU A 16 15.79 4.68 -8.63
C LEU A 16 17.00 5.40 -9.25
N ALA A 17 16.78 6.56 -9.88
CA ALA A 17 17.87 7.38 -10.39
C ALA A 17 18.44 8.36 -9.36
N ARG A 18 17.73 8.58 -8.22
CA ARG A 18 18.07 9.60 -7.22
C ARG A 18 18.13 9.05 -5.81
N ASP A 19 17.31 8.05 -5.51
CA ASP A 19 17.21 7.45 -4.19
C ASP A 19 18.17 6.27 -4.04
N ASP A 20 18.45 5.89 -2.81
CA ASP A 20 19.28 4.73 -2.50
C ASP A 20 18.59 3.42 -2.91
N MET A 21 19.17 2.74 -3.89
CA MET A 21 18.67 1.46 -4.38
C MET A 21 18.63 0.39 -3.29
N SER A 22 19.52 0.41 -2.32
CA SER A 22 19.54 -0.57 -1.23
C SER A 22 18.32 -0.45 -0.34
N GLN A 23 17.84 0.77 -0.11
CA GLN A 23 16.60 1.00 0.62
C GLN A 23 15.37 0.55 -0.19
N ALA A 24 15.35 0.85 -1.49
CA ALA A 24 14.29 0.40 -2.39
C ALA A 24 14.21 -1.13 -2.43
N LEU A 25 15.34 -1.83 -2.50
CA LEU A 25 15.42 -3.29 -2.43
C LEU A 25 14.90 -3.82 -1.09
N SER A 26 15.36 -3.25 0.01
CA SER A 26 14.91 -3.64 1.36
C SER A 26 13.40 -3.52 1.51
N ASP A 27 12.81 -2.45 1.03
CA ASP A 27 11.37 -2.24 1.10
C ASP A 27 10.59 -3.14 0.13
N ALA A 28 11.13 -3.48 -1.04
CA ALA A 28 10.55 -4.45 -1.95
C ALA A 28 10.42 -5.85 -1.30
N PHE A 29 11.38 -6.23 -0.46
CA PHE A 29 11.28 -7.46 0.34
C PHE A 29 10.41 -7.33 1.60
N ARG A 30 10.24 -6.13 2.10
CA ARG A 30 9.40 -5.86 3.29
C ARG A 30 7.91 -5.87 2.99
N TYR A 31 7.51 -5.25 1.86
CA TYR A 31 6.10 -5.08 1.52
C TYR A 31 5.59 -6.19 0.59
N SER A 32 4.32 -6.54 0.73
CA SER A 32 3.67 -7.59 -0.06
C SER A 32 3.30 -7.17 -1.47
N LYS A 33 3.25 -5.86 -1.74
CA LYS A 33 2.79 -5.29 -3.02
C LYS A 33 3.85 -4.34 -3.56
N LEU A 34 4.16 -4.48 -4.84
CA LEU A 34 5.17 -3.69 -5.55
C LEU A 34 4.57 -3.16 -6.86
N VAL A 35 4.82 -1.90 -7.17
CA VAL A 35 4.51 -1.33 -8.48
C VAL A 35 5.81 -0.91 -9.13
N LEU A 36 6.10 -1.45 -10.30
CA LEU A 36 7.25 -1.11 -11.12
C LEU A 36 6.81 -0.18 -12.24
N ALA A 37 7.44 0.99 -12.32
CA ALA A 37 7.14 2.01 -13.31
C ALA A 37 8.42 2.40 -14.05
N THR A 38 8.46 2.19 -15.35
CA THR A 38 9.63 2.55 -16.17
C THR A 38 9.26 2.85 -17.59
N THR A 39 10.21 3.47 -18.32
CA THR A 39 10.10 3.71 -19.75
C THR A 39 10.77 2.60 -20.55
N THR A 40 10.26 2.38 -21.75
CA THR A 40 10.96 1.60 -22.78
C THR A 40 12.20 2.39 -23.22
N TYR A 41 13.35 1.76 -23.16
CA TYR A 41 14.62 2.34 -23.52
C TYR A 41 15.47 1.33 -24.31
N ASN A 42 15.88 1.70 -25.50
CA ASN A 42 16.77 0.88 -26.37
C ASN A 42 16.28 -0.57 -26.51
N ALA A 43 15.02 -0.77 -26.89
CA ALA A 43 14.34 -2.06 -26.98
C ALA A 43 14.29 -2.89 -25.67
N GLY A 44 14.62 -2.29 -24.56
CA GLY A 44 14.58 -2.85 -23.19
C GLY A 44 13.89 -1.90 -22.21
N ILE A 45 14.44 -1.84 -21.00
CA ILE A 45 14.00 -0.94 -19.94
C ILE A 45 15.13 -0.03 -19.48
N TYR A 46 14.78 1.05 -18.79
CA TYR A 46 15.76 2.00 -18.29
C TYR A 46 16.76 1.34 -17.33
N PRO A 47 18.08 1.64 -17.44
CA PRO A 47 19.15 0.89 -16.76
C PRO A 47 18.97 0.72 -15.25
N PHE A 48 18.57 1.74 -14.52
CA PHE A 48 18.36 1.64 -13.07
C PHE A 48 17.24 0.65 -12.71
N MET A 49 16.18 0.58 -13.51
CA MET A 49 15.13 -0.41 -13.31
C MET A 49 15.61 -1.81 -13.65
N ASN A 50 16.45 -1.94 -14.69
CA ASN A 50 17.04 -3.22 -15.05
C ASN A 50 17.94 -3.76 -13.93
N ASP A 51 18.81 -2.94 -13.36
CA ASP A 51 19.68 -3.31 -12.23
C ASP A 51 18.84 -3.68 -11.00
N PHE A 52 17.81 -2.89 -10.69
CA PHE A 52 16.91 -3.16 -9.57
C PHE A 52 16.22 -4.53 -9.70
N ILE A 53 15.64 -4.83 -10.87
CA ILE A 53 14.94 -6.11 -11.09
C ILE A 53 15.92 -7.29 -11.09
N THR A 54 17.11 -7.12 -11.66
CA THR A 54 18.17 -8.15 -11.63
C THR A 54 18.52 -8.51 -10.19
N ARG A 55 18.73 -7.52 -9.33
CA ARG A 55 19.00 -7.75 -7.89
C ARG A 55 17.84 -8.40 -7.16
N LEU A 56 16.59 -8.04 -7.49
CA LEU A 56 15.43 -8.72 -6.93
C LEU A 56 15.43 -10.22 -7.28
N ALA A 57 15.68 -10.55 -8.54
CA ALA A 57 15.72 -11.93 -9.02
C ALA A 57 16.86 -12.73 -8.37
N GLU A 58 18.07 -12.15 -8.31
CA GLU A 58 19.25 -12.77 -7.67
C GLU A 58 19.02 -13.08 -6.18
N HIS A 59 18.20 -12.28 -5.48
CA HIS A 59 17.92 -12.45 -4.06
C HIS A 59 16.62 -13.21 -3.79
N ASN A 60 16.15 -13.99 -4.75
CA ASN A 60 15.00 -14.90 -4.59
C ASN A 60 13.70 -14.16 -4.22
N PHE A 61 13.41 -13.08 -4.94
CA PHE A 61 12.16 -12.32 -4.79
C PHE A 61 10.95 -13.20 -5.08
N GLN A 62 10.00 -13.29 -4.14
CA GLN A 62 8.87 -14.19 -4.25
C GLN A 62 7.68 -13.77 -3.39
N ASN A 63 6.51 -14.42 -3.62
CA ASN A 63 5.28 -14.20 -2.84
C ASN A 63 4.85 -12.72 -2.81
N ARG A 64 4.83 -12.08 -3.95
CA ARG A 64 4.47 -10.65 -4.07
C ARG A 64 3.41 -10.42 -5.13
N THR A 65 2.59 -9.41 -4.90
CA THR A 65 1.69 -8.87 -5.92
C THR A 65 2.40 -7.73 -6.64
N VAL A 66 2.51 -7.80 -7.96
CA VAL A 66 3.27 -6.84 -8.75
C VAL A 66 2.38 -6.19 -9.82
N GLY A 67 2.32 -4.86 -9.80
CA GLY A 67 1.70 -4.03 -10.82
C GLY A 67 2.74 -3.40 -11.73
N LEU A 68 2.40 -3.16 -12.99
CA LEU A 68 3.30 -2.62 -13.99
C LEU A 68 2.75 -1.35 -14.62
N ILE A 69 3.62 -0.35 -14.71
CA ILE A 69 3.39 0.89 -15.45
C ILE A 69 4.50 1.03 -16.47
N GLU A 70 4.14 1.15 -17.74
CA GLU A 70 5.10 1.36 -18.82
C GLU A 70 4.87 2.69 -19.53
N ASN A 71 5.93 3.27 -20.03
CA ASN A 71 5.88 4.42 -20.91
C ASN A 71 6.72 4.14 -22.18
N GLY A 72 6.25 4.63 -23.31
CA GLY A 72 6.96 4.58 -24.58
C GLY A 72 6.29 5.43 -25.63
N SER A 73 7.04 5.91 -26.63
CA SER A 73 6.49 6.82 -27.64
C SER A 73 5.53 6.12 -28.60
N TRP A 74 5.89 4.93 -29.09
CA TRP A 74 5.13 4.22 -30.14
C TRP A 74 5.10 2.69 -29.97
N ALA A 75 6.06 2.10 -29.28
CA ALA A 75 6.10 0.66 -29.04
C ALA A 75 6.56 0.37 -27.61
N PRO A 76 5.73 0.65 -26.60
CA PRO A 76 6.09 0.35 -25.22
C PRO A 76 6.22 -1.17 -25.05
N LEU A 77 7.38 -1.59 -24.54
CA LEU A 77 7.76 -2.99 -24.30
C LEU A 77 8.18 -3.23 -22.85
N ALA A 78 8.25 -2.17 -22.05
CA ALA A 78 8.82 -2.24 -20.71
C ALA A 78 8.09 -3.24 -19.80
N ALA A 79 6.78 -3.30 -19.85
CA ALA A 79 6.00 -4.24 -19.05
C ALA A 79 6.32 -5.70 -19.40
N LYS A 80 6.47 -6.01 -20.69
CA LYS A 80 6.84 -7.35 -21.17
C LYS A 80 8.25 -7.72 -20.70
N VAL A 81 9.19 -6.80 -20.80
CA VAL A 81 10.57 -7.01 -20.38
C VAL A 81 10.63 -7.25 -18.86
N MET A 82 9.97 -6.41 -18.06
CA MET A 82 9.91 -6.59 -16.62
C MET A 82 9.30 -7.93 -16.21
N LYS A 83 8.22 -8.36 -16.87
CA LYS A 83 7.62 -9.69 -16.62
C LYS A 83 8.61 -10.81 -16.95
N ASN A 84 9.31 -10.72 -18.06
CA ASN A 84 10.28 -11.73 -18.45
C ASN A 84 11.45 -11.83 -17.47
N MET A 85 11.95 -10.69 -16.97
CA MET A 85 13.05 -10.67 -15.99
C MET A 85 12.65 -11.29 -14.65
N LEU A 86 11.39 -11.21 -14.26
CA LEU A 86 10.86 -11.83 -13.03
C LEU A 86 10.21 -13.19 -13.27
N SER A 87 10.33 -13.78 -14.47
CA SER A 87 9.66 -15.04 -14.83
C SER A 87 10.10 -16.23 -13.99
N GLU A 88 11.33 -16.23 -13.50
CA GLU A 88 11.89 -17.28 -12.64
C GLU A 88 11.54 -17.08 -11.16
N CYS A 89 11.02 -15.91 -10.80
CA CYS A 89 10.61 -15.60 -9.44
C CYS A 89 9.32 -16.36 -9.08
N LYS A 90 9.33 -17.04 -7.93
CA LYS A 90 8.24 -17.92 -7.53
C LYS A 90 7.06 -17.13 -6.94
N LYS A 91 5.83 -17.56 -7.27
CA LYS A 91 4.60 -17.04 -6.66
C LYS A 91 4.45 -15.51 -6.79
N ILE A 92 4.79 -14.98 -7.96
CA ILE A 92 4.48 -13.59 -8.30
C ILE A 92 3.03 -13.56 -8.80
N ASN A 93 2.20 -12.78 -8.09
CA ASN A 93 0.83 -12.50 -8.50
C ASN A 93 0.83 -11.19 -9.29
N TRP A 94 0.64 -11.30 -10.61
CA TRP A 94 0.57 -10.13 -11.48
C TRP A 94 -0.82 -9.51 -11.40
N LEU A 95 -0.90 -8.18 -11.32
CA LEU A 95 -2.15 -7.48 -11.51
C LEU A 95 -2.65 -7.66 -12.94
N ASP A 96 -3.96 -7.73 -13.10
CA ASP A 96 -4.59 -7.81 -14.43
C ASP A 96 -4.42 -6.49 -15.18
N THR A 97 -4.49 -5.36 -14.45
CA THR A 97 -4.33 -4.02 -15.00
C THR A 97 -2.86 -3.67 -15.16
N THR A 98 -2.42 -3.46 -16.40
CA THR A 98 -1.14 -2.82 -16.74
C THR A 98 -1.41 -1.41 -17.25
N VAL A 99 -0.75 -0.39 -16.69
CA VAL A 99 -0.89 0.99 -17.16
C VAL A 99 0.08 1.23 -18.30
N LYS A 100 -0.45 1.60 -19.46
CA LYS A 100 0.32 1.83 -20.68
C LYS A 100 0.23 3.30 -21.10
N ILE A 101 1.33 4.03 -20.90
CA ILE A 101 1.41 5.45 -21.23
C ILE A 101 2.12 5.61 -22.58
N MET A 102 1.55 6.41 -23.46
CA MET A 102 2.13 6.76 -24.76
C MET A 102 2.63 8.22 -24.69
N SER A 103 3.88 8.40 -24.25
CA SER A 103 4.55 9.68 -24.01
C SER A 103 3.93 10.52 -22.88
N ALA A 104 2.66 10.90 -22.99
CA ALA A 104 1.96 11.73 -22.01
C ALA A 104 0.74 11.02 -21.42
N VAL A 105 0.46 11.32 -20.15
CA VAL A 105 -0.71 10.78 -19.45
C VAL A 105 -1.99 11.39 -20.00
N ASN A 106 -2.91 10.55 -20.44
CA ASN A 106 -4.25 10.90 -20.89
C ASN A 106 -5.34 10.43 -19.91
N GLN A 107 -6.61 10.60 -20.25
CA GLN A 107 -7.73 10.18 -19.39
C GLN A 107 -7.78 8.66 -19.22
N GLU A 108 -7.57 7.91 -20.30
CA GLU A 108 -7.54 6.44 -20.25
C GLU A 108 -6.46 5.92 -19.28
N ASN A 109 -5.26 6.54 -19.28
CA ASN A 109 -4.20 6.18 -18.33
C ASN A 109 -4.60 6.50 -16.89
N ARG A 110 -5.36 7.58 -16.65
CA ARG A 110 -5.88 7.90 -15.32
C ARG A 110 -6.86 6.84 -14.84
N ASP A 111 -7.71 6.35 -15.74
CA ASP A 111 -8.67 5.29 -15.45
C ASP A 111 -7.97 3.95 -15.21
N GLN A 112 -6.95 3.61 -16.00
CA GLN A 112 -6.09 2.44 -15.76
C GLN A 112 -5.37 2.52 -14.40
N MET A 113 -4.84 3.69 -14.03
CA MET A 113 -4.22 3.90 -12.71
C MET A 113 -5.24 3.75 -11.57
N GLU A 114 -6.47 4.20 -11.79
CA GLU A 114 -7.55 4.04 -10.82
C GLU A 114 -7.96 2.56 -10.65
N ALA A 115 -8.07 1.83 -11.76
CA ALA A 115 -8.33 0.40 -11.76
C ALA A 115 -7.22 -0.38 -11.04
N MET A 116 -5.95 -0.11 -11.37
CA MET A 116 -4.79 -0.70 -10.70
C MET A 116 -4.78 -0.40 -9.20
N ALA A 117 -5.08 0.84 -8.80
CA ALA A 117 -5.14 1.22 -7.40
C ALA A 117 -6.26 0.48 -6.66
N SER A 118 -7.43 0.29 -7.29
CA SER A 118 -8.54 -0.49 -6.73
C SER A 118 -8.18 -1.96 -6.57
N GLU A 119 -7.51 -2.54 -7.56
CA GLU A 119 -7.05 -3.93 -7.54
C GLU A 119 -6.01 -4.15 -6.42
N LEU A 120 -5.04 -3.26 -6.27
CA LEU A 120 -4.06 -3.28 -5.19
C LEU A 120 -4.71 -3.13 -3.80
N CYS A 121 -5.75 -2.32 -3.69
CA CYS A 121 -6.40 -2.00 -2.42
C CYS A 121 -7.62 -2.87 -2.11
N LYS A 122 -7.95 -3.86 -2.94
CA LYS A 122 -9.16 -4.70 -2.81
C LYS A 122 -9.39 -5.25 -1.39
N GLU A 123 -8.34 -5.72 -0.75
CA GLU A 123 -8.40 -6.25 0.62
C GLU A 123 -8.70 -5.17 1.67
N TYR A 124 -8.18 -3.95 1.45
CA TYR A 124 -8.41 -2.83 2.36
C TYR A 124 -9.81 -2.24 2.19
N ILE A 125 -10.31 -2.19 0.96
CA ILE A 125 -11.68 -1.75 0.63
C ILE A 125 -12.67 -2.72 1.27
N ALA A 126 -12.52 -4.03 1.05
CA ALA A 126 -13.39 -5.05 1.63
C ALA A 126 -13.41 -5.00 3.18
N LYS A 127 -12.25 -4.80 3.81
CA LYS A 127 -12.18 -4.63 5.27
C LYS A 127 -12.88 -3.36 5.76
N ASN A 128 -12.75 -2.27 5.02
CA ASN A 128 -13.42 -1.03 5.38
C ASN A 128 -14.93 -1.15 5.23
N ASP A 129 -15.43 -1.83 4.20
CA ASP A 129 -16.86 -2.11 4.00
C ASP A 129 -17.40 -3.06 5.07
N GLU A 130 -16.64 -4.08 5.46
CA GLU A 130 -17.01 -4.95 6.59
C GLU A 130 -17.04 -4.20 7.92
N LEU A 131 -16.12 -3.27 8.15
CA LEU A 131 -16.07 -2.44 9.34
C LEU A 131 -17.21 -1.42 9.37
N ALA A 132 -17.61 -0.87 8.23
CA ALA A 132 -18.74 0.03 8.11
C ALA A 132 -20.09 -0.67 8.34
N ASN A 133 -20.18 -1.97 7.97
CA ASN A 133 -21.41 -2.77 8.10
C ASN A 133 -21.56 -3.51 9.43
N LYS A 134 -20.52 -3.61 10.24
CA LYS A 134 -20.56 -4.16 11.58
C LYS A 134 -20.54 -3.02 12.59
N ASN A 135 -21.51 -2.99 13.51
CA ASN A 135 -21.29 -2.40 14.83
C ASN A 135 -20.10 -3.16 15.42
N ASP A 136 -18.91 -2.59 15.23
CA ASP A 136 -17.67 -3.30 15.44
C ASP A 136 -17.38 -3.43 16.93
N MET A 137 -17.94 -4.47 17.54
CA MET A 137 -17.58 -4.84 18.91
C MET A 137 -16.05 -5.05 19.04
N THR A 138 -15.34 -5.27 17.93
CA THR A 138 -13.88 -5.41 17.96
C THR A 138 -13.14 -4.08 17.98
N ALA A 139 -13.84 -2.94 17.74
CA ALA A 139 -13.28 -1.61 17.95
C ALA A 139 -12.83 -1.43 19.42
N LEU A 140 -13.50 -2.11 20.35
CA LEU A 140 -13.16 -2.13 21.76
C LEU A 140 -11.78 -2.75 22.02
N PHE A 141 -11.34 -3.69 21.19
CA PHE A 141 -10.03 -4.33 21.31
C PHE A 141 -8.89 -3.50 20.69
N ARG A 142 -9.20 -2.41 19.97
CA ARG A 142 -8.22 -1.48 19.42
C ARG A 142 -7.82 -0.38 20.40
N ILE A 143 -8.53 -0.27 21.52
CA ILE A 143 -8.10 0.58 22.62
C ILE A 143 -6.87 -0.08 23.22
N GLY A 144 -5.73 0.54 23.06
CA GLY A 144 -4.47 0.01 23.59
C GLY A 144 -4.57 -0.23 25.09
N TYR A 145 -4.04 -1.34 25.56
CA TYR A 145 -3.89 -1.56 26.98
C TYR A 145 -2.96 -0.48 27.54
N GLY A 146 -3.52 0.39 28.35
CA GLY A 146 -2.82 1.48 29.03
C GLY A 146 -3.19 1.51 30.50
N LEU A 147 -2.45 2.27 31.27
CA LEU A 147 -2.84 2.57 32.65
C LEU A 147 -3.61 3.90 32.66
N TYR A 148 -4.86 3.84 33.03
CA TYR A 148 -5.74 5.02 33.08
C TYR A 148 -6.16 5.30 34.52
N VAL A 149 -6.26 6.56 34.86
CA VAL A 149 -6.82 7.01 36.14
C VAL A 149 -8.22 7.56 35.87
N VAL A 150 -9.21 6.93 36.43
CA VAL A 150 -10.60 7.41 36.38
C VAL A 150 -10.90 8.07 37.71
N THR A 151 -11.32 9.32 37.70
CA THR A 151 -11.70 10.08 38.90
C THR A 151 -13.16 10.46 38.85
N SER A 152 -13.81 10.48 39.99
CA SER A 152 -15.16 11.01 40.18
C SER A 152 -15.23 11.82 41.45
N ASN A 153 -16.10 12.83 41.47
CA ASN A 153 -16.37 13.67 42.60
C ASN A 153 -17.89 13.79 42.82
N ASP A 154 -18.35 13.58 44.00
CA ASP A 154 -19.77 13.70 44.38
C ASP A 154 -20.12 15.04 45.05
N GLY A 155 -19.18 15.99 45.02
CA GLY A 155 -19.29 17.30 45.64
C GLY A 155 -18.82 17.33 47.10
N LYS A 156 -18.50 16.17 47.69
CA LYS A 156 -18.02 16.04 49.07
C LYS A 156 -16.71 15.28 49.18
N LYS A 157 -16.49 14.36 48.27
CA LYS A 157 -15.30 13.47 48.28
C LYS A 157 -14.88 13.13 46.88
N ASP A 158 -13.56 13.18 46.66
CA ASP A 158 -12.92 12.69 45.46
C ASP A 158 -12.65 11.19 45.56
N ASN A 159 -12.96 10.46 44.50
CA ASN A 159 -12.60 9.07 44.35
C ASN A 159 -11.81 8.88 43.06
N GLY A 160 -10.82 7.99 43.09
CA GLY A 160 -10.01 7.64 41.95
C GLY A 160 -9.79 6.14 41.87
N LEU A 161 -9.79 5.63 40.65
CA LEU A 161 -9.53 4.22 40.34
C LEU A 161 -8.52 4.14 39.18
N ILE A 162 -7.56 3.24 39.31
CA ILE A 162 -6.64 2.90 38.24
C ILE A 162 -7.24 1.73 37.47
N VAL A 163 -7.42 1.90 36.15
CA VAL A 163 -7.95 0.85 35.27
C VAL A 163 -7.03 0.66 34.08
N ASN A 164 -6.98 -0.57 33.56
CA ASN A 164 -6.18 -0.88 32.40
C ASN A 164 -6.97 -0.86 31.08
N THR A 165 -8.29 -0.66 31.15
CA THR A 165 -9.15 -0.61 29.98
C THR A 165 -10.21 0.47 30.16
N VAL A 166 -10.31 1.39 29.18
CA VAL A 166 -11.36 2.41 29.10
C VAL A 166 -12.06 2.25 27.77
N THR A 167 -13.39 2.19 27.79
CA THR A 167 -14.24 2.04 26.62
C THR A 167 -15.26 3.16 26.55
N GLN A 168 -15.30 3.88 25.42
CA GLN A 168 -16.34 4.86 25.16
C GLN A 168 -17.57 4.17 24.57
N LEU A 169 -18.73 4.29 25.25
CA LEU A 169 -19.98 3.68 24.82
C LEU A 169 -20.85 4.59 23.96
N THR A 170 -20.57 5.88 23.88
CA THR A 170 -21.35 6.87 23.14
C THR A 170 -20.50 8.02 22.63
N ASP A 171 -20.85 8.54 21.47
CA ASP A 171 -20.25 9.74 20.88
C ASP A 171 -20.79 11.05 21.44
N ARG A 172 -21.84 11.00 22.26
CA ARG A 172 -22.43 12.21 22.86
C ARG A 172 -21.63 12.61 24.08
N LYS A 173 -21.06 13.80 24.07
CA LYS A 173 -20.60 14.48 25.26
C LYS A 173 -21.80 14.60 26.21
N SER A 174 -21.77 13.87 27.29
CA SER A 174 -22.74 14.11 28.36
C SER A 174 -22.37 15.42 29.05
N THR A 175 -22.97 16.50 28.59
CA THR A 175 -23.02 17.74 29.37
C THR A 175 -24.00 17.51 30.51
N ARG A 176 -23.51 17.15 31.65
CA ARG A 176 -24.13 17.39 32.96
C ARG A 176 -23.05 17.63 33.99
#